data_8f8997b5c6438945c733e7118ab32ba6
#
_entry.id   8f8997b5c6438945c733e7118ab32ba6
#
_cell.length_a   1.000
_cell.length_b   1.000
_cell.length_c   1.000
_cell.angle_alpha   90.00
_cell.angle_beta   90.00
_cell.angle_gamma   90.00
#
_symmetry.space_group_name_H-M   'P 1'
#
loop_
_entity.id
_entity.type
_entity.pdbx_description
1 polymer ?
#
loop_
_entity_poly.entity_id
_entity_poly.type
_entity_poly.pdbx_seq_one_letter_code
_entity_poly.pdbx_strand_id
1 'polypeptide(L)'
;MATLDIVRISATSAPAPGVRTQTIVTKLIDTSTCIGCKACEVACQEWNDLPPEPISRRGAEPLPPTSQTLTYQTLPATTASFWNLIRFNEHDSESGLHWLMRKDQCMHCTEPGCLIACPAPGAIVQYSNGIVDFQQDNCIGCGYCITGCPFDVPKFAINTRRVYKCTLCVDRVGVGLQPACVKACPTSCLQFGTKDEMLQIANTRVTQLKANGFPDAAVYDPPGVGGTGVVTVLAFGSQPELYGLPKDPTVPRAVQFWKGALKSIGNAAMLGGLLAAAVHFVRYGRKAAGREGAGGAE
;
A
#
# COMPACT_ATOMS: atom_id res chain seq x y z
N MET A 1 22.92 12.18 -9.33
CA MET A 1 21.74 11.39 -8.92
C MET A 1 20.94 12.29 -7.98
N ALA A 2 19.70 12.63 -8.35
CA ALA A 2 18.83 13.32 -7.41
C ALA A 2 18.45 12.32 -6.30
N THR A 3 18.96 12.57 -5.10
CA THR A 3 18.59 11.76 -3.93
C THR A 3 17.13 12.02 -3.62
N LEU A 4 16.34 10.96 -3.55
CA LEU A 4 14.95 11.05 -3.12
C LEU A 4 14.90 11.32 -1.62
N ASP A 5 14.41 12.49 -1.23
CA ASP A 5 14.29 12.85 0.18
C ASP A 5 13.15 12.08 0.84
N ILE A 6 13.41 11.54 2.03
CA ILE A 6 12.40 10.86 2.84
C ILE A 6 11.64 11.89 3.66
N VAL A 7 10.30 11.95 3.52
CA VAL A 7 9.44 12.87 4.26
C VAL A 7 8.68 12.21 5.41
N ARG A 8 8.49 10.88 5.37
CA ARG A 8 7.85 10.11 6.45
C ARG A 8 8.56 8.79 6.66
N ILE A 9 8.66 8.39 7.92
CA ILE A 9 9.26 7.12 8.35
C ILE A 9 8.30 6.43 9.33
N SER A 10 8.08 5.13 9.15
CA SER A 10 7.25 4.34 10.07
C SER A 10 7.78 4.35 11.49
N ALA A 11 6.87 4.28 12.47
CA ALA A 11 7.14 4.29 13.92
C ALA A 11 7.84 5.54 14.48
N THR A 12 8.05 6.57 13.68
CA THR A 12 8.57 7.87 14.13
C THR A 12 7.49 8.94 14.06
N SER A 13 7.67 10.04 14.79
CA SER A 13 6.90 11.26 14.59
C SER A 13 7.41 11.95 13.32
N ALA A 14 6.96 11.46 12.17
CA ALA A 14 7.32 12.06 10.90
C ALA A 14 6.80 13.50 10.82
N PRO A 15 7.53 14.41 10.14
CA PRO A 15 7.03 15.75 9.89
C PRO A 15 5.66 15.68 9.19
N ALA A 16 4.82 16.66 9.49
CA ALA A 16 3.50 16.78 8.89
C ALA A 16 3.60 16.75 7.34
N PRO A 17 2.58 16.24 6.64
CA PRO A 17 2.62 16.06 5.17
C PRO A 17 2.75 17.36 4.35
N GLY A 18 3.16 18.46 4.93
CA GLY A 18 3.17 19.77 4.31
C GLY A 18 4.45 20.20 3.58
N VAL A 19 5.61 19.58 3.83
CA VAL A 19 6.87 20.01 3.22
C VAL A 19 7.34 18.95 2.24
N ARG A 20 6.86 19.02 1.01
CA ARG A 20 7.39 18.22 -0.09
C ARG A 20 8.36 19.07 -0.90
N THR A 21 9.60 18.62 -0.97
CA THR A 21 10.68 19.30 -1.70
C THR A 21 10.69 18.95 -3.19
N GLN A 22 9.95 17.92 -3.59
CA GLN A 22 9.88 17.43 -4.97
C GLN A 22 8.43 17.38 -5.47
N THR A 23 8.28 17.47 -6.79
CA THR A 23 6.98 17.30 -7.45
C THR A 23 6.45 15.88 -7.22
N ILE A 24 5.18 15.79 -6.86
CA ILE A 24 4.51 14.50 -6.68
C ILE A 24 4.40 13.82 -8.03
N VAL A 25 4.89 12.58 -8.10
CA VAL A 25 4.74 11.73 -9.27
C VAL A 25 3.51 10.84 -9.15
N THR A 26 2.89 10.56 -10.26
CA THR A 26 1.67 9.76 -10.33
C THR A 26 1.70 8.86 -11.55
N LYS A 27 1.18 7.65 -11.38
CA LYS A 27 0.86 6.76 -12.48
C LYS A 27 -0.63 6.84 -12.80
N LEU A 28 -0.94 7.08 -14.06
CA LEU A 28 -2.30 6.98 -14.60
C LEU A 28 -2.52 5.56 -15.14
N ILE A 29 -3.69 5.00 -14.85
CA ILE A 29 -4.21 3.76 -15.43
C ILE A 29 -5.52 4.10 -16.16
N ASP A 30 -5.51 4.11 -17.49
CA ASP A 30 -6.73 4.23 -18.28
C ASP A 30 -7.30 2.84 -18.58
N THR A 31 -8.25 2.38 -17.77
CA THR A 31 -8.82 1.03 -17.94
C THR A 31 -9.55 0.85 -19.26
N SER A 32 -9.96 1.93 -19.91
CA SER A 32 -10.69 1.89 -21.19
C SER A 32 -9.79 1.55 -22.40
N THR A 33 -8.48 1.68 -22.25
CA THR A 33 -7.48 1.35 -23.30
C THR A 33 -6.67 0.09 -22.96
N CYS A 34 -6.94 -0.53 -21.80
CA CYS A 34 -6.27 -1.76 -21.41
C CYS A 34 -6.76 -2.93 -22.27
N ILE A 35 -5.83 -3.68 -22.86
CA ILE A 35 -6.12 -4.89 -23.65
C ILE A 35 -5.79 -6.19 -22.92
N GLY A 36 -5.44 -6.12 -21.64
CA GLY A 36 -5.14 -7.31 -20.83
C GLY A 36 -3.90 -8.10 -21.26
N CYS A 37 -2.98 -7.51 -22.01
CA CYS A 37 -1.80 -8.19 -22.59
C CYS A 37 -0.77 -8.68 -21.55
N LYS A 38 -0.87 -8.24 -20.28
CA LYS A 38 0.01 -8.63 -19.15
C LYS A 38 1.49 -8.24 -19.32
N ALA A 39 1.88 -7.47 -20.33
CA ALA A 39 3.26 -6.99 -20.47
C ALA A 39 3.76 -6.25 -19.23
N CYS A 40 2.87 -5.55 -18.50
CA CYS A 40 3.17 -4.89 -17.24
C CYS A 40 3.46 -5.86 -16.08
N GLU A 41 2.89 -7.08 -16.08
CA GLU A 41 3.19 -8.13 -15.13
C GLU A 41 4.62 -8.66 -15.37
N VAL A 42 4.91 -9.05 -16.60
CA VAL A 42 6.23 -9.55 -17.00
C VAL A 42 7.33 -8.52 -16.74
N ALA A 43 7.13 -7.27 -17.15
CA ALA A 43 8.12 -6.21 -16.93
C ALA A 43 8.39 -5.93 -15.44
N CYS A 44 7.41 -6.15 -14.56
CA CYS A 44 7.60 -6.02 -13.13
C CYS A 44 8.40 -7.19 -12.55
N GLN A 45 8.12 -8.40 -13.01
CA GLN A 45 8.85 -9.61 -12.61
C GLN A 45 10.34 -9.49 -12.97
N GLU A 46 10.61 -9.18 -14.23
CA GLU A 46 11.96 -9.06 -14.75
C GLU A 46 12.76 -7.92 -14.10
N TRP A 47 12.15 -6.74 -13.98
CA TRP A 47 12.86 -5.59 -13.43
C TRP A 47 13.21 -5.73 -11.95
N ASN A 48 12.32 -6.33 -11.16
CA ASN A 48 12.49 -6.44 -9.71
C ASN A 48 13.08 -7.79 -9.30
N ASP A 49 13.52 -8.63 -10.25
CA ASP A 49 14.07 -9.97 -10.01
C ASP A 49 13.19 -10.78 -9.04
N LEU A 50 11.86 -10.76 -9.32
CA LEU A 50 10.91 -11.42 -8.43
C LEU A 50 10.95 -12.93 -8.64
N PRO A 51 11.03 -13.72 -7.55
CA PRO A 51 11.03 -15.16 -7.68
C PRO A 51 9.72 -15.66 -8.28
N PRO A 52 9.76 -16.75 -9.08
CA PRO A 52 8.55 -17.36 -9.60
C PRO A 52 7.63 -17.81 -8.45
N GLU A 53 6.32 -17.71 -8.67
CA GLU A 53 5.35 -18.28 -7.72
C GLU A 53 5.58 -19.77 -7.55
N PRO A 54 5.67 -20.30 -6.31
CA PRO A 54 5.86 -21.72 -6.08
C PRO A 54 4.76 -22.56 -6.73
N ILE A 55 5.14 -23.53 -7.55
CA ILE A 55 4.21 -24.43 -8.26
C ILE A 55 3.34 -25.23 -7.27
N SER A 56 3.82 -25.46 -6.05
CA SER A 56 3.08 -26.13 -4.98
C SER A 56 1.78 -25.43 -4.60
N ARG A 57 1.65 -24.13 -4.84
CA ARG A 57 0.38 -23.42 -4.68
C ARG A 57 -0.59 -23.64 -5.84
N ARG A 58 -0.11 -24.14 -6.96
CA ARG A 58 -0.95 -24.55 -8.10
C ARG A 58 -1.51 -25.97 -7.96
N GLY A 59 -0.92 -26.81 -7.10
CA GLY A 59 -1.26 -28.23 -7.00
C GLY A 59 -1.73 -28.74 -5.64
N ALA A 60 -1.66 -27.93 -4.57
CA ALA A 60 -1.94 -28.41 -3.22
C ALA A 60 -3.42 -28.32 -2.80
N GLU A 61 -4.23 -27.54 -3.49
CA GLU A 61 -5.69 -27.56 -3.37
C GLU A 61 -6.31 -27.52 -4.77
N PRO A 62 -7.30 -28.37 -5.07
CA PRO A 62 -8.14 -28.15 -6.22
C PRO A 62 -8.75 -26.77 -6.08
N LEU A 63 -8.47 -25.88 -7.02
CA LEU A 63 -9.15 -24.59 -7.10
C LEU A 63 -10.64 -24.86 -6.96
N PRO A 64 -11.38 -24.18 -6.06
CA PRO A 64 -12.81 -24.38 -5.96
C PRO A 64 -13.42 -24.22 -7.34
N PRO A 65 -14.42 -25.02 -7.71
CA PRO A 65 -15.02 -25.01 -9.05
C PRO A 65 -15.75 -23.71 -9.40
N THR A 66 -15.70 -22.71 -8.55
CA THR A 66 -16.16 -21.36 -8.81
C THR A 66 -15.15 -20.61 -9.65
N SER A 67 -15.16 -20.93 -10.86
CA SER A 67 -14.96 -20.29 -12.16
C SER A 67 -14.11 -19.00 -12.30
N GLN A 68 -13.89 -18.19 -11.33
CA GLN A 68 -13.19 -16.90 -11.47
C GLN A 68 -11.65 -17.03 -11.55
N THR A 69 -11.10 -18.18 -11.19
CA THR A 69 -9.64 -18.43 -11.18
C THR A 69 -9.12 -19.13 -12.43
N LEU A 70 -10.02 -19.61 -13.30
CA LEU A 70 -9.68 -20.28 -14.56
C LEU A 70 -9.72 -19.32 -15.77
N THR A 71 -9.98 -18.04 -15.54
CA THR A 71 -10.09 -17.05 -16.61
C THR A 71 -8.71 -16.49 -17.01
N TYR A 72 -8.71 -15.36 -17.66
CA TYR A 72 -7.52 -14.68 -18.18
C TYR A 72 -6.59 -14.12 -17.08
N GLN A 73 -7.01 -14.13 -15.83
CA GLN A 73 -6.22 -13.61 -14.71
C GLN A 73 -5.09 -14.58 -14.34
N THR A 74 -3.87 -14.07 -14.15
CA THR A 74 -2.69 -14.88 -13.88
C THR A 74 -2.76 -15.54 -12.50
N LEU A 75 -3.21 -14.79 -11.48
CA LEU A 75 -3.38 -15.22 -10.09
C LEU A 75 -4.67 -14.64 -9.53
N PRO A 76 -5.27 -15.24 -8.49
CA PRO A 76 -6.47 -14.70 -7.84
C PRO A 76 -6.26 -13.31 -7.20
N ALA A 77 -5.05 -13.05 -6.72
CA ALA A 77 -4.64 -11.79 -6.10
C ALA A 77 -3.14 -11.57 -6.25
N THR A 78 -2.65 -10.37 -5.95
CA THR A 78 -1.22 -10.10 -5.81
C THR A 78 -0.62 -10.96 -4.70
N THR A 79 0.67 -11.27 -4.80
CA THR A 79 1.42 -12.03 -3.80
C THR A 79 2.72 -11.30 -3.43
N ALA A 80 3.49 -11.88 -2.53
CA ALA A 80 4.79 -11.32 -2.14
C ALA A 80 5.82 -11.37 -3.28
N SER A 81 5.65 -12.27 -4.25
CA SER A 81 6.48 -12.42 -5.45
C SER A 81 5.77 -11.99 -6.74
N PHE A 82 4.53 -11.52 -6.66
CA PHE A 82 3.76 -11.03 -7.83
C PHE A 82 3.05 -9.72 -7.46
N TRP A 83 3.75 -8.60 -7.63
CA TRP A 83 3.37 -7.30 -7.06
C TRP A 83 2.29 -6.57 -7.83
N ASN A 84 2.00 -6.99 -9.03
CA ASN A 84 0.88 -6.47 -9.81
C ASN A 84 0.30 -7.56 -10.72
N LEU A 85 -0.98 -7.44 -11.00
CA LEU A 85 -1.67 -8.33 -11.94
C LEU A 85 -2.78 -7.56 -12.67
N ILE A 86 -3.21 -8.08 -13.81
CA ILE A 86 -4.40 -7.59 -14.49
C ILE A 86 -5.61 -8.36 -13.98
N ARG A 87 -6.53 -7.65 -13.32
CA ARG A 87 -7.85 -8.18 -12.98
C ARG A 87 -8.74 -8.14 -14.20
N PHE A 88 -9.49 -9.19 -14.38
CA PHE A 88 -10.52 -9.30 -15.39
C PHE A 88 -11.87 -9.44 -14.69
N ASN A 89 -12.83 -8.66 -15.10
CA ASN A 89 -14.21 -8.77 -14.67
C ASN A 89 -15.14 -8.61 -15.87
N GLU A 90 -16.18 -9.40 -15.93
CA GLU A 90 -17.24 -9.28 -16.92
C GLU A 90 -18.40 -8.52 -16.27
N HIS A 91 -18.87 -7.48 -16.92
CA HIS A 91 -19.99 -6.69 -16.48
C HIS A 91 -21.04 -6.61 -17.57
N ASP A 92 -22.22 -7.14 -17.28
CA ASP A 92 -23.37 -7.05 -18.15
C ASP A 92 -24.16 -5.78 -17.82
N SER A 93 -24.39 -4.95 -18.82
CA SER A 93 -25.11 -3.69 -18.72
C SER A 93 -26.15 -3.59 -19.83
N GLU A 94 -26.99 -2.57 -19.79
CA GLU A 94 -27.98 -2.30 -20.86
C GLU A 94 -27.32 -2.11 -22.23
N SER A 95 -26.07 -1.65 -22.26
CA SER A 95 -25.29 -1.49 -23.49
C SER A 95 -24.56 -2.79 -23.94
N GLY A 96 -24.71 -3.88 -23.22
CA GLY A 96 -24.12 -5.18 -23.52
C GLY A 96 -23.03 -5.61 -22.54
N LEU A 97 -22.32 -6.70 -22.90
CA LEU A 97 -21.26 -7.27 -22.08
C LEU A 97 -19.96 -6.45 -22.22
N HIS A 98 -19.42 -6.01 -21.09
CA HIS A 98 -18.16 -5.29 -20.99
C HIS A 98 -17.09 -6.12 -20.29
N TRP A 99 -15.91 -6.17 -20.87
CA TRP A 99 -14.73 -6.72 -20.24
C TRP A 99 -13.95 -5.61 -19.56
N LEU A 100 -13.96 -5.64 -18.23
CA LEU A 100 -13.29 -4.65 -17.41
C LEU A 100 -11.92 -5.17 -16.99
N MET A 101 -10.89 -4.50 -17.43
CA MET A 101 -9.50 -4.89 -17.18
C MET A 101 -8.82 -3.79 -16.37
N ARG A 102 -8.32 -4.11 -15.18
CA ARG A 102 -7.59 -3.17 -14.34
C ARG A 102 -6.28 -3.77 -13.82
N LYS A 103 -5.23 -2.97 -13.90
CA LYS A 103 -3.97 -3.31 -13.24
C LYS A 103 -4.11 -3.16 -11.72
N ASP A 104 -4.03 -4.27 -10.99
CA ASP A 104 -4.01 -4.32 -9.55
C ASP A 104 -2.59 -4.18 -9.01
N GLN A 105 -2.37 -3.23 -8.09
CA GLN A 105 -1.07 -2.90 -7.54
C GLN A 105 -1.20 -1.95 -6.34
N CYS A 106 -0.06 -1.57 -5.72
CA CYS A 106 -0.06 -0.53 -4.69
C CYS A 106 -0.54 0.82 -5.25
N MET A 107 -1.40 1.50 -4.48
CA MET A 107 -1.95 2.82 -4.84
C MET A 107 -1.05 3.98 -4.43
N HIS A 108 0.02 3.74 -3.65
CA HIS A 108 0.92 4.78 -3.13
C HIS A 108 0.16 5.97 -2.53
N CYS A 109 -0.69 5.69 -1.54
CA CYS A 109 -1.57 6.66 -0.88
C CYS A 109 -0.79 7.87 -0.35
N THR A 110 -1.41 9.04 -0.39
CA THR A 110 -0.86 10.25 0.24
C THR A 110 -0.84 10.12 1.75
N GLU A 111 -1.90 9.52 2.33
CA GLU A 111 -1.98 9.10 3.73
C GLU A 111 -1.86 7.56 3.81
N PRO A 112 -0.63 6.99 3.80
CA PRO A 112 -0.46 5.56 3.68
C PRO A 112 -0.74 4.85 4.99
N GLY A 113 -1.90 4.19 5.09
CA GLY A 113 -2.31 3.43 6.28
C GLY A 113 -1.32 2.32 6.64
N CYS A 114 -0.63 1.73 5.66
CA CYS A 114 0.42 0.75 5.90
C CYS A 114 1.62 1.33 6.67
N LEU A 115 2.04 2.58 6.34
CA LEU A 115 3.12 3.29 7.04
C LEU A 115 2.68 3.65 8.47
N ILE A 116 1.44 4.15 8.61
CA ILE A 116 0.88 4.52 9.91
C ILE A 116 0.79 3.29 10.83
N ALA A 117 0.37 2.14 10.30
CA ALA A 117 0.22 0.90 11.08
C ALA A 117 1.57 0.28 11.47
N CYS A 118 2.64 0.51 10.73
CA CYS A 118 3.91 -0.17 10.93
C CYS A 118 4.58 0.23 12.25
N PRO A 119 4.93 -0.74 13.14
CA PRO A 119 5.62 -0.48 14.41
C PRO A 119 7.15 -0.45 14.27
N ALA A 120 7.71 -0.94 13.15
CA ALA A 120 9.16 -1.02 12.95
C ALA A 120 9.70 0.29 12.39
N PRO A 121 10.66 0.95 13.07
CA PRO A 121 11.23 2.21 12.60
C PRO A 121 11.91 2.04 11.24
N GLY A 122 11.55 2.90 10.29
CA GLY A 122 12.17 2.91 8.95
C GLY A 122 11.85 1.72 8.05
N ALA A 123 10.96 0.79 8.46
CA ALA A 123 10.56 -0.32 7.60
C ALA A 123 9.66 0.11 6.43
N ILE A 124 8.94 1.20 6.61
CA ILE A 124 8.16 1.84 5.54
C ILE A 124 8.51 3.31 5.52
N VAL A 125 8.83 3.80 4.35
CA VAL A 125 9.18 5.21 4.11
C VAL A 125 8.28 5.81 3.04
N GLN A 126 8.07 7.11 3.11
CA GLN A 126 7.45 7.88 2.05
C GLN A 126 8.43 8.95 1.60
N TYR A 127 8.72 8.95 0.31
CA TYR A 127 9.59 9.95 -0.31
C TYR A 127 8.85 11.25 -0.63
N SER A 128 9.60 12.33 -0.82
CA SER A 128 9.07 13.66 -1.13
C SER A 128 8.24 13.69 -2.42
N ASN A 129 8.55 12.82 -3.38
CA ASN A 129 7.79 12.66 -4.61
C ASN A 129 6.48 11.84 -4.46
N GLY A 130 6.14 11.40 -3.24
CA GLY A 130 4.91 10.69 -2.92
C GLY A 130 5.02 9.16 -2.94
N ILE A 131 6.12 8.59 -3.41
CA ILE A 131 6.31 7.13 -3.44
C ILE A 131 6.38 6.58 -2.01
N VAL A 132 5.61 5.53 -1.74
CA VAL A 132 5.68 4.76 -0.49
C VAL A 132 6.46 3.50 -0.75
N ASP A 133 7.54 3.29 -0.02
CA ASP A 133 8.43 2.15 -0.21
C ASP A 133 8.64 1.33 1.07
N PHE A 134 9.00 0.05 0.91
CA PHE A 134 9.24 -0.90 2.00
C PHE A 134 10.73 -1.22 2.05
N GLN A 135 11.37 -0.84 3.17
CA GLN A 135 12.76 -1.12 3.45
C GLN A 135 12.87 -2.50 4.10
N GLN A 136 13.24 -3.50 3.32
CA GLN A 136 13.20 -4.90 3.73
C GLN A 136 14.09 -5.20 4.93
N ASP A 137 15.23 -4.53 5.05
CA ASP A 137 16.18 -4.76 6.14
C ASP A 137 15.63 -4.33 7.51
N ASN A 138 14.71 -3.38 7.53
CA ASN A 138 14.04 -2.90 8.73
C ASN A 138 12.70 -3.62 9.00
N CYS A 139 12.24 -4.48 8.08
CA CYS A 139 10.96 -5.17 8.21
C CYS A 139 11.07 -6.34 9.20
N ILE A 140 10.24 -6.32 10.25
CA ILE A 140 10.16 -7.39 11.27
C ILE A 140 9.08 -8.44 10.97
N GLY A 141 8.38 -8.35 9.84
CA GLY A 141 7.38 -9.34 9.42
C GLY A 141 6.10 -9.40 10.27
N CYS A 142 5.77 -8.37 11.03
CA CYS A 142 4.61 -8.38 11.94
C CYS A 142 3.23 -8.35 11.25
N GLY A 143 3.15 -7.98 9.96
CA GLY A 143 1.91 -7.96 9.17
C GLY A 143 0.97 -6.78 9.41
N TYR A 144 1.23 -5.86 10.35
CA TYR A 144 0.31 -4.73 10.62
C TYR A 144 0.08 -3.82 9.41
N CYS A 145 1.01 -3.73 8.48
CA CYS A 145 0.82 -3.00 7.23
C CYS A 145 -0.23 -3.63 6.30
N ILE A 146 -0.50 -4.93 6.43
CA ILE A 146 -1.57 -5.63 5.69
C ILE A 146 -2.92 -5.13 6.19
N THR A 147 -3.15 -5.17 7.50
CA THR A 147 -4.40 -4.69 8.12
C THR A 147 -4.57 -3.17 8.01
N GLY A 148 -3.46 -2.44 7.87
CA GLY A 148 -3.47 -0.99 7.67
C GLY A 148 -3.78 -0.54 6.25
N CYS A 149 -3.78 -1.45 5.27
CA CYS A 149 -4.00 -1.13 3.86
C CYS A 149 -5.46 -1.34 3.46
N PRO A 150 -6.22 -0.29 3.09
CA PRO A 150 -7.61 -0.46 2.67
C PRO A 150 -7.77 -1.10 1.27
N PHE A 151 -6.65 -1.34 0.57
CA PHE A 151 -6.61 -1.97 -0.76
C PHE A 151 -6.10 -3.41 -0.73
N ASP A 152 -5.78 -3.96 0.42
CA ASP A 152 -5.22 -5.32 0.62
C ASP A 152 -3.97 -5.62 -0.25
N VAL A 153 -3.09 -4.64 -0.43
CA VAL A 153 -1.93 -4.77 -1.33
C VAL A 153 -0.70 -5.41 -0.68
N PRO A 154 -0.25 -5.05 0.54
CA PRO A 154 0.93 -5.65 1.13
C PRO A 154 0.72 -7.15 1.36
N LYS A 155 1.70 -7.98 0.94
CA LYS A 155 1.62 -9.45 1.06
C LYS A 155 2.82 -10.00 1.80
N PHE A 156 2.56 -10.95 2.71
CA PHE A 156 3.56 -11.59 3.54
C PHE A 156 4.24 -12.75 2.79
N ALA A 157 5.57 -12.79 2.80
CA ALA A 157 6.37 -13.89 2.29
C ALA A 157 6.79 -14.81 3.44
N ILE A 158 6.38 -16.07 3.39
CA ILE A 158 6.66 -17.06 4.46
C ILE A 158 8.15 -17.37 4.54
N ASN A 159 8.83 -17.48 3.38
CA ASN A 159 10.24 -17.84 3.27
C ASN A 159 11.17 -16.77 3.85
N THR A 160 10.91 -15.49 3.59
CA THR A 160 11.72 -14.36 4.08
C THR A 160 11.20 -13.78 5.39
N ARG A 161 9.97 -14.12 5.79
CA ARG A 161 9.23 -13.53 6.91
C ARG A 161 9.09 -12.00 6.81
N ARG A 162 8.99 -11.48 5.60
CA ARG A 162 8.88 -10.04 5.31
C ARG A 162 7.65 -9.75 4.47
N VAL A 163 7.26 -8.49 4.40
CA VAL A 163 6.10 -8.03 3.62
C VAL A 163 6.57 -7.29 2.39
N TYR A 164 5.96 -7.58 1.25
CA TYR A 164 6.30 -7.01 -0.05
C TYR A 164 5.11 -6.37 -0.72
N LYS A 165 5.39 -5.41 -1.60
CA LYS A 165 4.41 -4.75 -2.47
C LYS A 165 5.11 -4.04 -3.62
N CYS A 166 4.34 -3.53 -4.60
CA CYS A 166 4.85 -2.66 -5.65
C CYS A 166 5.56 -1.42 -5.07
N THR A 167 6.78 -1.14 -5.53
CA THR A 167 7.64 -0.01 -5.10
C THR A 167 7.47 1.24 -5.99
N LEU A 168 6.62 1.19 -7.03
CA LEU A 168 6.54 2.14 -8.14
C LEU A 168 7.89 2.31 -8.87
N CYS A 169 8.74 1.28 -8.81
CA CYS A 169 10.11 1.30 -9.34
C CYS A 169 10.86 2.55 -8.87
N VAL A 170 10.93 2.76 -7.56
CA VAL A 170 11.57 3.93 -6.93
C VAL A 170 13.01 4.12 -7.39
N ASP A 171 13.73 3.04 -7.64
CA ASP A 171 15.07 2.98 -8.21
C ASP A 171 15.13 3.62 -9.60
N ARG A 172 14.19 3.26 -10.49
CA ARG A 172 14.07 3.86 -11.84
C ARG A 172 13.66 5.31 -11.78
N VAL A 173 12.64 5.62 -11.00
CA VAL A 173 12.09 6.98 -10.86
C VAL A 173 13.15 7.92 -10.27
N GLY A 174 13.95 7.45 -9.32
CA GLY A 174 15.04 8.22 -8.72
C GLY A 174 16.14 8.65 -9.70
N VAL A 175 16.25 7.97 -10.85
CA VAL A 175 17.19 8.34 -11.94
C VAL A 175 16.47 8.90 -13.17
N GLY A 176 15.21 9.33 -13.05
CA GLY A 176 14.45 9.95 -14.13
C GLY A 176 13.85 8.99 -15.16
N LEU A 177 13.83 7.68 -14.87
CA LEU A 177 13.23 6.68 -15.75
C LEU A 177 11.77 6.41 -15.33
N GLN A 178 10.94 6.05 -16.32
CA GLN A 178 9.58 5.60 -16.05
C GLN A 178 9.58 4.21 -15.38
N PRO A 179 8.55 3.89 -14.55
CA PRO A 179 8.36 2.54 -14.03
C PRO A 179 8.36 1.48 -15.14
N ALA A 180 8.93 0.31 -14.87
CA ALA A 180 9.08 -0.77 -15.88
C ALA A 180 7.75 -1.15 -16.54
N CYS A 181 6.68 -1.26 -15.75
CA CYS A 181 5.33 -1.58 -16.24
C CYS A 181 4.75 -0.49 -17.18
N VAL A 182 5.10 0.78 -16.97
CA VAL A 182 4.68 1.88 -17.86
C VAL A 182 5.42 1.77 -19.16
N LYS A 183 6.75 1.60 -19.11
CA LYS A 183 7.61 1.44 -20.27
C LYS A 183 7.16 0.30 -21.18
N ALA A 184 6.65 -0.79 -20.61
CA ALA A 184 6.24 -1.99 -21.33
C ALA A 184 4.79 -1.96 -21.85
N CYS A 185 4.00 -0.91 -21.53
CA CYS A 185 2.58 -0.86 -21.91
C CYS A 185 2.40 -0.49 -23.40
N PRO A 186 1.92 -1.40 -24.26
CA PRO A 186 1.85 -1.14 -25.71
C PRO A 186 0.72 -0.17 -26.09
N THR A 187 -0.33 -0.07 -25.28
CA THR A 187 -1.50 0.77 -25.56
C THR A 187 -1.45 2.13 -24.86
N SER A 188 -0.37 2.42 -24.13
CA SER A 188 -0.28 3.60 -23.26
C SER A 188 -1.43 3.70 -22.24
N CYS A 189 -2.08 2.58 -21.91
CA CYS A 189 -3.01 2.48 -20.78
C CYS A 189 -2.35 2.94 -19.48
N LEU A 190 -1.06 2.66 -19.33
CA LEU A 190 -0.24 3.12 -18.21
C LEU A 190 0.60 4.31 -18.65
N GLN A 191 0.42 5.44 -17.97
CA GLN A 191 1.20 6.65 -18.16
C GLN A 191 1.82 7.09 -16.82
N PHE A 192 2.87 7.90 -16.88
CA PHE A 192 3.59 8.34 -15.70
C PHE A 192 4.10 9.77 -15.89
N GLY A 193 3.87 10.62 -14.91
CA GLY A 193 4.27 12.01 -14.91
C GLY A 193 3.98 12.68 -13.57
N THR A 194 3.83 13.99 -13.57
CA THR A 194 3.40 14.72 -12.38
C THR A 194 1.92 14.45 -12.05
N LYS A 195 1.52 14.67 -10.80
CA LYS A 195 0.12 14.46 -10.39
C LYS A 195 -0.83 15.31 -11.22
N ASP A 196 -0.48 16.57 -11.44
CA ASP A 196 -1.33 17.52 -12.16
C ASP A 196 -1.49 17.14 -13.64
N GLU A 197 -0.39 16.79 -14.31
CA GLU A 197 -0.42 16.30 -15.71
C GLU A 197 -1.28 15.04 -15.84
N MET A 198 -1.10 14.06 -14.95
CA MET A 198 -1.86 12.82 -15.00
C MET A 198 -3.35 13.02 -14.73
N LEU A 199 -3.70 13.92 -13.82
CA LEU A 199 -5.10 14.30 -13.57
C LEU A 199 -5.72 15.04 -14.76
N GLN A 200 -4.98 15.92 -15.43
CA GLN A 200 -5.44 16.60 -16.62
C GLN A 200 -5.75 15.62 -17.76
N ILE A 201 -4.84 14.67 -18.01
CA ILE A 201 -5.04 13.61 -19.02
C ILE A 201 -6.25 12.75 -18.63
N ALA A 202 -6.35 12.34 -17.35
CA ALA A 202 -7.45 11.52 -16.85
C ALA A 202 -8.81 12.21 -17.04
N ASN A 203 -8.92 13.49 -16.68
CA ASN A 203 -10.17 14.27 -16.83
C ASN A 203 -10.55 14.46 -18.30
N THR A 204 -9.58 14.70 -19.18
CA THR A 204 -9.81 14.76 -20.63
C THR A 204 -10.37 13.42 -21.12
N ARG A 205 -9.80 12.30 -20.67
CA ARG A 205 -10.28 10.98 -21.05
C ARG A 205 -11.68 10.69 -20.54
N VAL A 206 -11.99 11.06 -19.29
CA VAL A 206 -13.35 10.95 -18.73
C VAL A 206 -14.37 11.74 -19.58
N THR A 207 -14.03 12.94 -20.03
CA THR A 207 -14.89 13.73 -20.92
C THR A 207 -15.16 12.99 -22.22
N GLN A 208 -14.13 12.39 -22.83
CA GLN A 208 -14.28 11.59 -24.04
C GLN A 208 -15.16 10.35 -23.81
N LEU A 209 -14.97 9.64 -22.70
CA LEU A 209 -15.77 8.47 -22.38
C LEU A 209 -17.25 8.83 -22.20
N LYS A 210 -17.55 9.93 -21.52
CA LYS A 210 -18.93 10.43 -21.36
C LYS A 210 -19.58 10.74 -22.70
N ALA A 211 -18.84 11.35 -23.63
CA ALA A 211 -19.31 11.61 -24.99
C ALA A 211 -19.54 10.32 -25.80
N ASN A 212 -18.81 9.24 -25.47
CA ASN A 212 -18.89 7.93 -26.12
C ASN A 212 -19.84 6.93 -25.45
N GLY A 213 -20.79 7.41 -24.63
CA GLY A 213 -21.85 6.56 -24.05
C GLY A 213 -21.54 5.94 -22.68
N PHE A 214 -20.51 6.43 -21.97
CA PHE A 214 -20.21 6.05 -20.60
C PHE A 214 -20.48 7.23 -19.64
N PRO A 215 -21.75 7.54 -19.32
CA PRO A 215 -22.10 8.73 -18.53
C PRO A 215 -21.49 8.72 -17.13
N ASP A 216 -21.27 7.54 -16.56
CA ASP A 216 -20.70 7.34 -15.22
C ASP A 216 -19.17 7.36 -15.18
N ALA A 217 -18.51 7.61 -16.32
CA ALA A 217 -17.04 7.62 -16.34
C ALA A 217 -16.49 8.65 -15.34
N ALA A 218 -15.48 8.23 -14.57
CA ALA A 218 -14.87 9.07 -13.55
C ALA A 218 -13.39 8.72 -13.32
N VAL A 219 -12.69 9.67 -12.69
CA VAL A 219 -11.34 9.44 -12.16
C VAL A 219 -11.46 8.90 -10.74
N TYR A 220 -10.82 7.77 -10.49
CA TYR A 220 -10.69 7.22 -9.15
C TYR A 220 -9.39 7.70 -8.51
N ASP A 221 -9.53 8.61 -7.55
CA ASP A 221 -8.48 9.16 -6.70
C ASP A 221 -9.06 9.43 -5.30
N PRO A 222 -9.26 8.39 -4.47
CA PRO A 222 -10.11 8.44 -3.30
C PRO A 222 -9.58 9.39 -2.22
N PRO A 223 -10.40 10.34 -1.72
CA PRO A 223 -9.99 11.33 -0.72
C PRO A 223 -9.77 10.72 0.67
N GLY A 224 -10.38 9.59 1.00
CA GLY A 224 -10.28 8.97 2.32
C GLY A 224 -8.89 8.44 2.71
N VAL A 225 -7.96 8.42 1.75
CA VAL A 225 -6.51 8.15 1.95
C VAL A 225 -5.65 9.34 1.52
N GLY A 226 -6.25 10.54 1.43
CA GLY A 226 -5.60 11.78 1.00
C GLY A 226 -5.31 11.84 -0.50
N GLY A 227 -5.98 11.01 -1.32
CA GLY A 227 -5.63 10.75 -2.71
C GLY A 227 -4.50 9.72 -2.84
N THR A 228 -4.16 9.37 -4.09
CA THR A 228 -3.22 8.29 -4.39
C THR A 228 -2.17 8.69 -5.42
N GLY A 229 -1.01 8.04 -5.38
CA GLY A 229 0.04 8.13 -6.40
C GLY A 229 -0.26 7.27 -7.64
N VAL A 230 -1.43 6.61 -7.68
CA VAL A 230 -1.94 5.88 -8.84
C VAL A 230 -3.39 6.28 -9.04
N VAL A 231 -3.67 7.05 -10.07
CA VAL A 231 -5.03 7.45 -10.45
C VAL A 231 -5.55 6.53 -11.55
N THR A 232 -6.85 6.26 -11.53
CA THR A 232 -7.44 5.32 -12.49
C THR A 232 -8.64 5.95 -13.17
N VAL A 233 -8.70 5.89 -14.49
CA VAL A 233 -9.90 6.23 -15.28
C VAL A 233 -10.78 4.99 -15.34
N LEU A 234 -12.02 5.13 -14.91
CA LEU A 234 -13.05 4.08 -14.90
C LEU A 234 -14.20 4.48 -15.83
N ALA A 235 -14.63 3.60 -16.70
CA ALA A 235 -15.83 3.80 -17.52
C ALA A 235 -17.11 3.74 -16.65
N PHE A 236 -17.12 2.90 -15.62
CA PHE A 236 -18.18 2.76 -14.62
C PHE A 236 -17.68 3.29 -13.27
N GLY A 237 -17.44 4.59 -13.18
CA GLY A 237 -16.80 5.23 -12.02
C GLY A 237 -17.64 5.27 -10.76
N SER A 238 -18.99 5.17 -10.87
CA SER A 238 -19.91 5.03 -9.73
C SER A 238 -19.80 3.67 -9.03
N GLN A 239 -19.20 2.66 -9.70
CA GLN A 239 -19.07 1.28 -9.26
C GLN A 239 -17.61 0.81 -9.34
N PRO A 240 -16.68 1.40 -8.55
CA PRO A 240 -15.26 1.01 -8.58
C PRO A 240 -15.03 -0.45 -8.19
N GLU A 241 -15.99 -1.06 -7.46
CA GLU A 241 -15.96 -2.47 -7.06
C GLU A 241 -15.93 -3.42 -8.26
N LEU A 242 -16.52 -3.03 -9.39
CA LEU A 242 -16.44 -3.80 -10.65
C LEU A 242 -14.99 -3.97 -11.13
N TYR A 243 -14.12 -3.06 -10.72
CA TYR A 243 -12.69 -3.11 -11.02
C TYR A 243 -11.88 -3.68 -9.86
N GLY A 244 -12.53 -4.19 -8.79
CA GLY A 244 -11.87 -4.64 -7.57
C GLY A 244 -11.24 -3.50 -6.75
N LEU A 245 -11.80 -2.30 -6.83
CA LEU A 245 -11.41 -1.14 -6.04
C LEU A 245 -12.47 -0.88 -4.95
N PRO A 246 -12.09 -0.58 -3.71
CA PRO A 246 -13.03 -0.18 -2.68
C PRO A 246 -13.64 1.20 -3.02
N LYS A 247 -14.93 1.39 -2.74
CA LYS A 247 -15.64 2.63 -3.03
C LYS A 247 -15.08 3.81 -2.24
N ASP A 248 -14.97 3.65 -0.93
CA ASP A 248 -14.54 4.71 0.00
C ASP A 248 -13.42 4.20 0.90
N PRO A 249 -12.20 3.97 0.37
CA PRO A 249 -11.09 3.47 1.17
C PRO A 249 -10.63 4.53 2.16
N THR A 250 -10.57 4.14 3.43
CA THR A 250 -10.05 4.98 4.51
C THR A 250 -9.01 4.23 5.32
N VAL A 251 -8.11 4.96 5.98
CA VAL A 251 -7.21 4.33 6.96
C VAL A 251 -8.05 3.75 8.09
N PRO A 252 -7.89 2.45 8.44
CA PRO A 252 -8.72 1.81 9.44
C PRO A 252 -8.70 2.55 10.78
N ARG A 253 -9.87 2.82 11.36
CA ARG A 253 -10.01 3.55 12.62
C ARG A 253 -9.24 2.90 13.77
N ALA A 254 -9.16 1.57 13.79
CA ALA A 254 -8.38 0.84 14.78
C ALA A 254 -6.88 1.23 14.73
N VAL A 255 -6.32 1.42 13.54
CA VAL A 255 -4.92 1.87 13.35
C VAL A 255 -4.74 3.28 13.88
N GLN A 256 -5.66 4.19 13.56
CA GLN A 256 -5.62 5.58 14.02
C GLN A 256 -5.73 5.66 15.56
N PHE A 257 -6.65 4.91 16.16
CA PHE A 257 -6.85 4.87 17.61
C PHE A 257 -5.63 4.30 18.33
N TRP A 258 -5.09 3.17 17.87
CA TRP A 258 -3.92 2.51 18.45
C TRP A 258 -2.68 3.42 18.41
N LYS A 259 -2.42 4.07 17.29
CA LYS A 259 -1.23 4.92 17.10
C LYS A 259 -1.38 6.33 17.69
N GLY A 260 -2.60 6.80 17.89
CA GLY A 260 -2.92 8.10 18.47
C GLY A 260 -3.16 8.03 19.97
N ALA A 261 -4.42 7.95 20.35
CA ALA A 261 -4.86 8.09 21.73
C ALA A 261 -4.31 6.99 22.66
N LEU A 262 -4.36 5.73 22.25
CA LEU A 262 -3.95 4.61 23.10
C LEU A 262 -2.44 4.61 23.39
N LYS A 263 -1.62 5.01 22.42
CA LYS A 263 -0.17 5.17 22.62
C LYS A 263 0.13 6.23 23.67
N SER A 264 -0.55 7.38 23.63
CA SER A 264 -0.37 8.46 24.58
C SER A 264 -0.83 8.07 26.00
N ILE A 265 -1.98 7.39 26.09
CA ILE A 265 -2.50 6.87 27.37
C ILE A 265 -1.56 5.80 27.93
N GLY A 266 -1.08 4.86 27.11
CA GLY A 266 -0.15 3.83 27.53
C GLY A 266 1.19 4.39 28.02
N ASN A 267 1.75 5.38 27.35
CA ASN A 267 2.96 6.06 27.80
C ASN A 267 2.75 6.79 29.14
N ALA A 268 1.62 7.48 29.31
CA ALA A 268 1.29 8.14 30.58
C ALA A 268 1.12 7.13 31.72
N ALA A 269 0.43 6.01 31.49
CA ALA A 269 0.27 4.94 32.44
C ALA A 269 1.61 4.28 32.85
N MET A 270 2.49 4.05 31.87
CA MET A 270 3.83 3.51 32.11
C MET A 270 4.68 4.48 32.96
N LEU A 271 4.69 5.75 32.61
CA LEU A 271 5.39 6.78 33.39
C LEU A 271 4.84 6.89 34.80
N GLY A 272 3.52 6.88 34.96
CA GLY A 272 2.85 6.86 36.27
C GLY A 272 3.21 5.62 37.13
N GLY A 273 3.24 4.45 36.51
CA GLY A 273 3.67 3.21 37.13
C GLY A 273 5.14 3.24 37.58
N LEU A 274 6.04 3.75 36.74
CA LEU A 274 7.47 3.90 37.09
C LEU A 274 7.65 4.90 38.25
N LEU A 275 6.94 6.03 38.25
CA LEU A 275 6.96 7.00 39.33
C LEU A 275 6.43 6.39 40.63
N ALA A 276 5.31 5.67 40.58
CA ALA A 276 4.75 4.98 41.74
C ALA A 276 5.71 3.93 42.32
N ALA A 277 6.37 3.14 41.45
CA ALA A 277 7.39 2.18 41.86
C ALA A 277 8.60 2.87 42.49
N ALA A 278 9.06 3.98 41.93
CA ALA A 278 10.18 4.76 42.50
C ALA A 278 9.81 5.34 43.86
N VAL A 279 8.62 5.93 44.03
CA VAL A 279 8.12 6.44 45.33
C VAL A 279 7.98 5.31 46.34
N HIS A 280 7.44 4.17 45.93
CA HIS A 280 7.34 2.98 46.78
C HIS A 280 8.72 2.49 47.25
N PHE A 281 9.69 2.41 46.34
CA PHE A 281 11.07 2.02 46.65
C PHE A 281 11.73 2.99 47.64
N VAL A 282 11.61 4.29 47.43
CA VAL A 282 12.17 5.31 48.31
C VAL A 282 11.52 5.24 49.69
N ARG A 283 10.20 5.01 49.76
CA ARG A 283 9.44 5.02 51.03
C ARG A 283 9.56 3.72 51.82
N TYR A 284 9.68 2.59 51.17
CA TYR A 284 9.62 1.27 51.78
C TYR A 284 10.85 0.38 51.48
N GLY A 285 11.53 0.57 50.37
CA GLY A 285 12.63 -0.31 49.94
C GLY A 285 13.84 -0.30 50.85
N ARG A 286 14.19 0.83 51.45
CA ARG A 286 15.28 0.92 52.43
C ARG A 286 14.99 0.23 53.76
N LYS A 287 13.73 0.06 54.13
CA LYS A 287 13.33 -0.62 55.37
C LYS A 287 13.36 -2.13 55.26
N ALA A 288 13.16 -2.71 54.10
CA ALA A 288 13.24 -4.14 53.88
C ALA A 288 14.70 -4.66 53.90
N ALA A 289 15.64 -3.94 53.29
CA ALA A 289 17.06 -4.30 53.32
C ALA A 289 17.72 -4.23 54.72
N GLY A 290 17.14 -3.46 55.65
CA GLY A 290 17.65 -3.36 57.01
C GLY A 290 17.13 -4.47 57.96
N ARG A 291 16.13 -5.25 57.55
CA ARG A 291 15.56 -6.35 58.35
C ARG A 291 16.22 -7.70 58.12
N GLU A 292 16.84 -7.94 56.96
CA GLU A 292 17.56 -9.17 56.68
C GLU A 292 18.98 -9.22 57.29
N GLY A 293 19.52 -8.08 57.71
CA GLY A 293 20.83 -8.00 58.39
C GLY A 293 20.81 -8.16 59.91
N ALA A 294 19.64 -8.26 60.56
CA ALA A 294 19.54 -8.33 62.02
C ALA A 294 19.13 -9.70 62.57
N GLY A 295 19.00 -10.73 61.75
CA GLY A 295 18.56 -12.09 62.09
C GLY A 295 19.62 -13.19 62.07
N GLY A 296 20.90 -12.85 62.16
CA GLY A 296 21.99 -13.82 62.05
C GLY A 296 23.07 -13.65 63.12
N ALA A 297 22.67 -13.68 64.40
CA ALA A 297 23.61 -13.88 65.54
C ALA A 297 22.83 -14.40 66.74
N GLU A 298 22.63 -15.74 66.76
CA GLU A 298 22.52 -16.59 67.95
C GLU A 298 22.97 -18.00 67.60
#